data_d834bd1891b043a7708a36a552f40c18
#
_entry.id   d834bd1891b043a7708a36a552f40c18
#
_cell.length_a   1.000
_cell.length_b   1.000
_cell.length_c   1.000
_cell.angle_alpha   90.00
_cell.angle_beta   90.00
_cell.angle_gamma   90.00
#
_symmetry.space_group_name_H-M   'P 1'
#
loop_
_entity.id
_entity.type
_entity.pdbx_description
1 polymer ?
#
loop_
_entity_poly.entity_id
_entity_poly.type
_entity_poly.pdbx_seq_one_letter_code
_entity_poly.pdbx_strand_id
1 'polypeptide(L)'
;MLELKEKLTEFARQNEIQIELLDQIDSTNNRAAQKCYGAGDVIIAETQSAGRGQRGNSWSSLPGQNLTFSVVLQPDFLLAERQFRISKTAALAVADTIADTGLTPSIKWPNDIYIGNRKVTGILIENDLSGAYLCRSVIGIGLNVNQTDFDPTLPNPTSLSREAGHTFDRAEIFIRFYQHLANRYRMLAEEEISDKNASQIDTDYLNRLYRLNEEHTFIDGRTGEHFTGTITGILPGGDLEVRIANTGQLRTFLFKEIEYVI
;
A
#
# COMPACT_ATOMS: atom_id res chain seq x y z
N MET A 1 8.12 -0.69 22.99
CA MET A 1 6.87 -1.48 22.99
C MET A 1 5.80 -0.98 23.96
N LEU A 2 6.13 -0.65 25.22
CA LEU A 2 5.14 -0.19 26.19
C LEU A 2 4.43 1.10 25.74
N GLU A 3 5.20 2.11 25.35
CA GLU A 3 4.66 3.40 24.86
C GLU A 3 3.81 3.26 23.59
N LEU A 4 4.23 2.43 22.62
CA LEU A 4 3.44 2.08 21.45
C LEU A 4 2.08 1.50 21.87
N LYS A 5 2.09 0.54 22.79
CA LYS A 5 0.88 -0.13 23.29
C LYS A 5 -0.08 0.84 23.98
N GLU A 6 0.42 1.72 24.85
CA GLU A 6 -0.38 2.69 25.57
C GLU A 6 -1.08 3.67 24.61
N LYS A 7 -0.33 4.28 23.66
CA LYS A 7 -0.88 5.22 22.67
C LYS A 7 -1.92 4.55 21.77
N LEU A 8 -1.66 3.33 21.30
CA LEU A 8 -2.58 2.63 20.40
C LEU A 8 -3.83 2.10 21.14
N THR A 9 -3.70 1.71 22.41
CA THR A 9 -4.87 1.32 23.22
C THR A 9 -5.82 2.51 23.43
N GLU A 10 -5.27 3.68 23.73
CA GLU A 10 -6.09 4.89 23.89
C GLU A 10 -6.73 5.31 22.56
N PHE A 11 -5.97 5.24 21.45
CA PHE A 11 -6.50 5.51 20.12
C PHE A 11 -7.63 4.54 19.73
N ALA A 12 -7.48 3.24 20.01
CA ALA A 12 -8.49 2.23 19.74
C ALA A 12 -9.78 2.52 20.50
N ARG A 13 -9.67 2.89 21.78
CA ARG A 13 -10.82 3.24 22.63
C ARG A 13 -11.57 4.47 22.09
N GLN A 14 -10.84 5.50 21.65
CA GLN A 14 -11.42 6.75 21.10
C GLN A 14 -12.15 6.54 19.77
N ASN A 15 -11.74 5.57 18.98
CA ASN A 15 -12.27 5.30 17.63
C ASN A 15 -13.21 4.07 17.60
N GLU A 16 -13.49 3.45 18.76
CA GLU A 16 -14.36 2.27 18.89
C GLU A 16 -13.96 1.10 17.98
N ILE A 17 -12.63 0.88 17.84
CA ILE A 17 -12.04 -0.20 17.04
C ILE A 17 -11.22 -1.14 17.91
N GLN A 18 -11.02 -2.37 17.42
CA GLN A 18 -10.09 -3.30 18.04
C GLN A 18 -8.70 -3.15 17.40
N ILE A 19 -7.67 -2.95 18.24
CA ILE A 19 -6.26 -3.06 17.83
C ILE A 19 -5.63 -4.21 18.60
N GLU A 20 -5.29 -5.29 17.89
CA GLU A 20 -4.54 -6.42 18.47
C GLU A 20 -3.05 -6.22 18.23
N LEU A 21 -2.27 -6.18 19.32
CA LEU A 21 -0.81 -6.03 19.28
C LEU A 21 -0.16 -7.36 19.65
N LEU A 22 0.67 -7.88 18.76
CA LEU A 22 1.33 -9.18 18.86
C LEU A 22 2.85 -9.04 18.77
N ASP A 23 3.58 -9.78 19.61
CA ASP A 23 5.03 -9.82 19.52
C ASP A 23 5.47 -10.62 18.27
N GLN A 24 4.78 -11.74 18.00
CA GLN A 24 5.07 -12.59 16.85
C GLN A 24 3.79 -13.27 16.33
N ILE A 25 3.68 -13.37 15.01
CA ILE A 25 2.64 -14.13 14.33
C ILE A 25 3.18 -14.70 13.00
N ASP A 26 2.44 -15.60 12.37
CA ASP A 26 2.75 -16.05 11.00
C ASP A 26 2.55 -14.91 9.98
N SER A 27 1.35 -14.30 9.98
CA SER A 27 1.00 -13.18 9.10
C SER A 27 -0.16 -12.36 9.71
N THR A 28 -0.01 -11.04 9.74
CA THR A 28 -1.09 -10.13 10.16
C THR A 28 -2.31 -10.22 9.25
N ASN A 29 -2.13 -10.46 7.94
CA ASN A 29 -3.23 -10.69 7.01
C ASN A 29 -4.00 -11.97 7.34
N ASN A 30 -3.31 -13.09 7.64
CA ASN A 30 -3.97 -14.34 8.03
C ASN A 30 -4.80 -14.15 9.30
N ARG A 31 -4.29 -13.40 10.26
CA ARG A 31 -5.01 -13.08 11.50
C ARG A 31 -6.21 -12.19 11.22
N ALA A 32 -6.04 -11.11 10.47
CA ALA A 32 -7.08 -10.16 10.10
C ALA A 32 -8.21 -10.81 9.25
N ALA A 33 -7.91 -11.87 8.52
CA ALA A 33 -8.91 -12.61 7.73
C ALA A 33 -9.93 -13.39 8.60
N GLN A 34 -9.68 -13.55 9.90
CA GLN A 34 -10.61 -14.25 10.80
C GLN A 34 -11.89 -13.44 10.98
N LYS A 35 -13.04 -14.13 11.05
CA LYS A 35 -14.38 -13.51 11.10
C LYS A 35 -14.67 -12.70 12.38
N CYS A 36 -13.83 -12.81 13.40
CA CYS A 36 -13.98 -12.03 14.64
C CYS A 36 -13.56 -10.57 14.51
N TYR A 37 -12.87 -10.19 13.41
CA TYR A 37 -12.50 -8.81 13.14
C TYR A 37 -13.49 -8.16 12.17
N GLY A 38 -13.92 -6.94 12.50
CA GLY A 38 -14.86 -6.13 11.73
C GLY A 38 -14.19 -4.96 11.00
N ALA A 39 -15.01 -4.10 10.40
CA ALA A 39 -14.54 -2.91 9.71
C ALA A 39 -13.81 -1.96 10.68
N GLY A 40 -12.62 -1.53 10.30
CA GLY A 40 -11.75 -0.66 11.09
C GLY A 40 -10.79 -1.40 12.02
N ASP A 41 -11.01 -2.70 12.31
CA ASP A 41 -10.15 -3.46 13.20
C ASP A 41 -8.74 -3.66 12.61
N VAL A 42 -7.76 -3.73 13.50
CA VAL A 42 -6.34 -3.73 13.13
C VAL A 42 -5.57 -4.82 13.88
N ILE A 43 -4.69 -5.49 13.17
CA ILE A 43 -3.69 -6.40 13.73
C ILE A 43 -2.32 -5.82 13.44
N ILE A 44 -1.50 -5.65 14.50
CA ILE A 44 -0.12 -5.18 14.41
C ILE A 44 0.79 -6.25 14.99
N ALA A 45 1.90 -6.55 14.32
CA ALA A 45 2.89 -7.49 14.81
C ALA A 45 4.29 -6.88 14.75
N GLU A 46 5.11 -7.15 15.80
CA GLU A 46 6.52 -6.77 15.78
C GLU A 46 7.31 -7.65 14.80
N THR A 47 6.95 -8.94 14.69
CA THR A 47 7.57 -9.86 13.74
C THR A 47 6.56 -10.79 13.09
N GLN A 48 6.82 -11.15 11.84
CA GLN A 48 6.10 -12.20 11.12
C GLN A 48 7.04 -13.34 10.74
N SER A 49 6.68 -14.60 11.08
CA SER A 49 7.45 -15.78 10.68
C SER A 49 7.20 -16.21 9.22
N ALA A 50 6.08 -15.80 8.64
CA ALA A 50 5.69 -16.07 7.26
C ALA A 50 5.06 -14.82 6.62
N GLY A 51 5.73 -13.68 6.77
CA GLY A 51 5.28 -12.40 6.18
C GLY A 51 5.21 -12.49 4.66
N ARG A 52 4.05 -12.14 4.11
CA ARG A 52 3.74 -12.28 2.68
C ARG A 52 3.79 -10.93 1.96
N GLY A 53 4.36 -10.94 0.77
CA GLY A 53 4.19 -9.90 -0.24
C GLY A 53 3.34 -10.41 -1.40
N GLN A 54 3.19 -9.61 -2.46
CA GLN A 54 2.46 -10.05 -3.64
C GLN A 54 3.15 -11.23 -4.34
N ARG A 55 2.34 -12.21 -4.76
CA ARG A 55 2.70 -13.34 -5.66
C ARG A 55 3.99 -14.09 -5.27
N GLY A 56 4.10 -14.49 -4.00
CA GLY A 56 5.17 -15.33 -3.50
C GLY A 56 6.40 -14.58 -2.99
N ASN A 57 6.41 -13.26 -3.01
CA ASN A 57 7.41 -12.47 -2.31
C ASN A 57 7.16 -12.54 -0.79
N SER A 58 8.21 -12.38 -0.01
CA SER A 58 8.15 -12.28 1.45
C SER A 58 8.28 -10.83 1.91
N TRP A 59 7.76 -10.54 3.09
CA TRP A 59 8.02 -9.30 3.83
C TRP A 59 8.73 -9.62 5.14
N SER A 60 9.89 -9.01 5.36
CA SER A 60 10.67 -9.14 6.59
C SER A 60 10.83 -7.77 7.25
N SER A 61 10.81 -7.75 8.57
CA SER A 61 10.91 -6.54 9.39
C SER A 61 11.65 -6.84 10.69
N LEU A 62 12.56 -5.96 11.09
CA LEU A 62 13.21 -6.04 12.39
C LEU A 62 12.25 -5.59 13.49
N PRO A 63 12.15 -6.35 14.63
CA PRO A 63 11.26 -6.02 15.71
C PRO A 63 11.60 -4.65 16.31
N GLY A 64 10.59 -3.90 16.70
CA GLY A 64 10.74 -2.59 17.33
C GLY A 64 11.10 -1.44 16.39
N GLN A 65 11.37 -1.68 15.12
CA GLN A 65 11.84 -0.64 14.20
C GLN A 65 10.81 -0.19 13.17
N ASN A 66 9.92 -1.08 12.76
CA ASN A 66 9.00 -0.84 11.65
C ASN A 66 7.53 -0.98 12.09
N LEU A 67 6.63 -0.76 11.16
CA LEU A 67 5.20 -1.06 11.31
C LEU A 67 4.81 -2.16 10.33
N THR A 68 4.36 -3.30 10.87
CA THR A 68 3.80 -4.41 10.11
C THR A 68 2.41 -4.69 10.65
N PHE A 69 1.40 -4.42 9.84
CA PHE A 69 0.02 -4.47 10.30
C PHE A 69 -0.96 -4.76 9.16
N SER A 70 -2.18 -5.13 9.53
CA SER A 70 -3.31 -5.32 8.61
C SER A 70 -4.54 -4.62 9.16
N VAL A 71 -5.26 -3.92 8.27
CA VAL A 71 -6.55 -3.26 8.55
C VAL A 71 -7.65 -3.97 7.79
N VAL A 72 -8.80 -4.16 8.44
CA VAL A 72 -10.00 -4.74 7.83
C VAL A 72 -10.93 -3.63 7.35
N LEU A 73 -11.35 -3.68 6.08
CA LEU A 73 -12.43 -2.85 5.56
C LEU A 73 -13.59 -3.73 5.08
N GLN A 74 -14.79 -3.16 5.02
CA GLN A 74 -16.00 -3.81 4.48
C GLN A 74 -16.62 -2.92 3.38
N PRO A 75 -16.02 -2.90 2.17
CA PRO A 75 -16.44 -2.04 1.06
C PRO A 75 -17.59 -2.67 0.27
N ASP A 76 -18.72 -2.94 0.93
CA ASP A 76 -19.93 -3.55 0.36
C ASP A 76 -20.64 -2.70 -0.71
N PHE A 77 -20.26 -1.44 -0.82
CA PHE A 77 -20.68 -0.52 -1.88
C PHE A 77 -19.88 -0.67 -3.17
N LEU A 78 -18.74 -1.39 -3.17
CA LEU A 78 -17.79 -1.42 -4.27
C LEU A 78 -17.91 -2.70 -5.09
N LEU A 79 -18.11 -2.55 -6.41
CA LEU A 79 -18.10 -3.67 -7.35
C LEU A 79 -16.71 -4.34 -7.42
N ALA A 80 -16.69 -5.67 -7.54
CA ALA A 80 -15.46 -6.46 -7.62
C ALA A 80 -14.55 -6.05 -8.79
N GLU A 81 -15.11 -5.66 -9.93
CA GLU A 81 -14.35 -5.15 -11.08
C GLU A 81 -13.64 -3.82 -10.81
N ARG A 82 -14.07 -3.09 -9.78
CA ARG A 82 -13.48 -1.82 -9.33
C ARG A 82 -12.56 -1.99 -8.11
N GLN A 83 -12.21 -3.22 -7.73
CA GLN A 83 -11.43 -3.53 -6.53
C GLN A 83 -10.09 -2.78 -6.44
N PHE A 84 -9.48 -2.39 -7.58
CA PHE A 84 -8.23 -1.64 -7.58
C PHE A 84 -8.36 -0.27 -6.92
N ARG A 85 -9.57 0.26 -6.76
CA ARG A 85 -9.83 1.50 -6.01
C ARG A 85 -9.48 1.37 -4.52
N ILE A 86 -9.60 0.17 -3.92
CA ILE A 86 -9.10 -0.09 -2.56
C ILE A 86 -7.57 0.03 -2.53
N SER A 87 -6.88 -0.49 -3.56
CA SER A 87 -5.41 -0.36 -3.68
C SER A 87 -4.97 1.10 -3.79
N LYS A 88 -5.66 1.90 -4.60
CA LYS A 88 -5.42 3.35 -4.72
C LYS A 88 -5.63 4.06 -3.39
N THR A 89 -6.73 3.76 -2.70
CA THR A 89 -7.08 4.33 -1.39
C THR A 89 -6.01 4.04 -0.34
N ALA A 90 -5.57 2.78 -0.22
CA ALA A 90 -4.53 2.37 0.71
C ALA A 90 -3.17 3.01 0.39
N ALA A 91 -2.78 3.01 -0.89
CA ALA A 91 -1.52 3.61 -1.34
C ALA A 91 -1.48 5.13 -1.08
N LEU A 92 -2.59 5.83 -1.33
CA LEU A 92 -2.72 7.25 -1.03
C LEU A 92 -2.64 7.52 0.48
N ALA A 93 -3.29 6.73 1.31
CA ALA A 93 -3.22 6.89 2.77
C ALA A 93 -1.78 6.76 3.30
N VAL A 94 -1.03 5.76 2.80
CA VAL A 94 0.40 5.61 3.14
C VAL A 94 1.21 6.80 2.62
N ALA A 95 0.99 7.22 1.37
CA ALA A 95 1.70 8.35 0.78
C ALA A 95 1.40 9.67 1.52
N ASP A 96 0.14 9.92 1.92
CA ASP A 96 -0.23 11.08 2.74
C ASP A 96 0.51 11.06 4.08
N THR A 97 0.56 9.89 4.74
CA THR A 97 1.30 9.70 6.01
C THR A 97 2.78 10.03 5.88
N ILE A 98 3.41 9.56 4.80
CA ILE A 98 4.82 9.84 4.54
C ILE A 98 5.03 11.32 4.22
N ALA A 99 4.14 11.93 3.46
CA ALA A 99 4.22 13.37 3.15
C ALA A 99 4.14 14.26 4.41
N ASP A 100 3.36 13.85 5.43
CA ASP A 100 3.29 14.54 6.72
C ASP A 100 4.63 14.55 7.48
N THR A 101 5.57 13.68 7.12
CA THR A 101 6.93 13.67 7.68
C THR A 101 7.89 14.62 6.96
N GLY A 102 7.43 15.35 5.94
CA GLY A 102 8.25 16.23 5.11
C GLY A 102 8.98 15.51 3.96
N LEU A 103 8.77 14.20 3.80
CA LEU A 103 9.36 13.40 2.72
C LEU A 103 8.42 13.42 1.49
N THR A 104 8.98 13.15 0.30
CA THR A 104 8.23 13.14 -0.95
C THR A 104 8.02 11.69 -1.43
N PRO A 105 6.87 11.07 -1.15
CA PRO A 105 6.58 9.71 -1.60
C PRO A 105 6.05 9.69 -3.03
N SER A 106 6.33 8.59 -3.73
CA SER A 106 5.71 8.22 -5.00
C SER A 106 5.14 6.81 -4.93
N ILE A 107 4.08 6.54 -5.69
CA ILE A 107 3.41 5.25 -5.72
C ILE A 107 3.95 4.46 -6.91
N LYS A 108 4.78 3.47 -6.64
CA LYS A 108 5.24 2.54 -7.68
C LYS A 108 4.18 1.45 -7.86
N TRP A 109 3.47 1.52 -8.98
CA TRP A 109 2.46 0.53 -9.35
C TRP A 109 3.02 -0.90 -9.28
N PRO A 110 2.24 -1.88 -8.77
CA PRO A 110 0.85 -1.73 -8.34
C PRO A 110 0.67 -1.39 -6.85
N ASN A 111 1.66 -1.58 -5.98
CA ASN A 111 1.42 -1.68 -4.53
C ASN A 111 2.60 -1.26 -3.64
N ASP A 112 3.60 -0.60 -4.19
CA ASP A 112 4.78 -0.17 -3.44
C ASP A 112 4.81 1.35 -3.28
N ILE A 113 5.29 1.85 -2.14
CA ILE A 113 5.58 3.26 -1.96
C ILE A 113 7.09 3.45 -1.95
N TYR A 114 7.53 4.43 -2.71
CA TYR A 114 8.92 4.79 -2.91
C TYR A 114 9.21 6.20 -2.40
N ILE A 115 10.46 6.41 -2.00
CA ILE A 115 11.06 7.73 -1.82
C ILE A 115 12.28 7.78 -2.76
N GLY A 116 12.25 8.66 -3.75
CA GLY A 116 13.17 8.56 -4.88
C GLY A 116 13.05 7.19 -5.56
N ASN A 117 14.17 6.47 -5.69
CA ASN A 117 14.21 5.13 -6.29
C ASN A 117 14.24 4.00 -5.24
N ARG A 118 13.86 4.27 -3.99
CA ARG A 118 13.97 3.30 -2.88
C ARG A 118 12.61 2.97 -2.28
N LYS A 119 12.38 1.68 -2.05
CA LYS A 119 11.14 1.16 -1.50
C LYS A 119 11.08 1.37 0.01
N VAL A 120 10.05 2.07 0.47
CA VAL A 120 9.78 2.30 1.90
C VAL A 120 8.62 1.47 2.42
N THR A 121 7.66 1.11 1.55
CA THR A 121 6.45 0.36 1.93
C THR A 121 6.07 -0.66 0.87
N GLY A 122 5.55 -1.81 1.31
CA GLY A 122 4.81 -2.76 0.50
C GLY A 122 3.38 -2.92 1.01
N ILE A 123 2.41 -3.06 0.10
CA ILE A 123 0.99 -3.23 0.41
C ILE A 123 0.50 -4.55 -0.18
N LEU A 124 -0.21 -5.36 0.60
CA LEU A 124 -0.83 -6.61 0.18
C LEU A 124 -2.32 -6.59 0.52
N ILE A 125 -3.18 -6.59 -0.48
CA ILE A 125 -4.63 -6.56 -0.29
C ILE A 125 -5.21 -7.90 -0.70
N GLU A 126 -6.06 -8.46 0.17
CA GLU A 126 -6.81 -9.69 -0.04
C GLU A 126 -8.30 -9.38 0.12
N ASN A 127 -9.08 -9.69 -0.92
CA ASN A 127 -10.49 -9.33 -0.99
C ASN A 127 -11.37 -10.58 -0.96
N ASP A 128 -12.45 -10.51 -0.17
CA ASP A 128 -13.55 -11.46 -0.22
C ASP A 128 -14.74 -10.84 -0.99
N LEU A 129 -15.44 -11.70 -1.75
CA LEU A 129 -16.55 -11.31 -2.58
C LEU A 129 -17.87 -11.85 -2.06
N SER A 130 -18.94 -11.08 -2.23
CA SER A 130 -20.33 -11.51 -2.07
C SER A 130 -21.13 -11.09 -3.31
N GLY A 131 -21.41 -12.03 -4.18
CA GLY A 131 -21.99 -11.74 -5.49
C GLY A 131 -21.03 -10.89 -6.34
N ALA A 132 -21.51 -9.74 -6.82
CA ALA A 132 -20.73 -8.82 -7.64
C ALA A 132 -19.93 -7.79 -6.83
N TYR A 133 -20.07 -7.78 -5.50
CA TYR A 133 -19.48 -6.74 -4.63
C TYR A 133 -18.38 -7.30 -3.76
N LEU A 134 -17.49 -6.41 -3.32
CA LEU A 134 -16.57 -6.71 -2.22
C LEU A 134 -17.34 -6.76 -0.92
N CYS A 135 -17.14 -7.81 -0.10
CA CYS A 135 -17.71 -7.83 1.24
C CYS A 135 -16.66 -7.60 2.32
N ARG A 136 -15.40 -7.81 2.01
CA ARG A 136 -14.27 -7.62 2.93
C ARG A 136 -13.00 -7.36 2.16
N SER A 137 -12.15 -6.47 2.68
CA SER A 137 -10.78 -6.24 2.20
C SER A 137 -9.84 -6.24 3.40
N VAL A 138 -8.84 -7.12 3.39
CA VAL A 138 -7.74 -7.12 4.36
C VAL A 138 -6.55 -6.42 3.72
N ILE A 139 -6.15 -5.28 4.29
CA ILE A 139 -5.07 -4.44 3.77
C ILE A 139 -3.85 -4.63 4.65
N GLY A 140 -2.91 -5.47 4.21
CA GLY A 140 -1.61 -5.66 4.84
C GLY A 140 -0.61 -4.59 4.41
N ILE A 141 0.07 -3.99 5.38
CA ILE A 141 1.05 -2.93 5.15
C ILE A 141 2.33 -3.26 5.91
N GLY A 142 3.44 -3.28 5.19
CA GLY A 142 4.77 -3.23 5.75
C GLY A 142 5.38 -1.86 5.48
N LEU A 143 5.56 -1.04 6.52
CA LEU A 143 6.18 0.29 6.43
C LEU A 143 7.50 0.30 7.20
N ASN A 144 8.59 0.54 6.50
CA ASN A 144 9.90 0.73 7.09
C ASN A 144 9.97 2.11 7.75
N VAL A 145 9.98 2.15 9.08
CA VAL A 145 9.97 3.42 9.85
C VAL A 145 11.38 3.80 10.28
N ASN A 146 11.97 3.02 11.18
CA ASN A 146 13.26 3.35 11.83
C ASN A 146 14.42 2.40 11.47
N GLN A 147 14.17 1.36 10.69
CA GLN A 147 15.20 0.42 10.28
C GLN A 147 16.25 1.10 9.39
N THR A 148 17.53 0.99 9.76
CA THR A 148 18.65 1.55 8.97
C THR A 148 19.42 0.47 8.24
N ASP A 149 19.46 -0.77 8.77
CA ASP A 149 20.17 -1.88 8.18
C ASP A 149 19.20 -2.83 7.48
N PHE A 150 19.44 -3.09 6.21
CA PHE A 150 18.63 -3.99 5.38
C PHE A 150 19.50 -5.10 4.82
N ASP A 151 18.87 -6.24 4.55
CA ASP A 151 19.51 -7.35 3.85
C ASP A 151 20.05 -6.84 2.50
N PRO A 152 21.37 -7.03 2.23
CA PRO A 152 22.00 -6.56 1.00
C PRO A 152 21.47 -7.24 -0.26
N THR A 153 20.72 -8.33 -0.14
CA THR A 153 20.06 -9.00 -1.27
C THR A 153 18.79 -8.25 -1.74
N LEU A 154 18.24 -7.36 -0.91
CA LEU A 154 17.10 -6.53 -1.30
C LEU A 154 17.55 -5.43 -2.27
N PRO A 155 16.83 -5.22 -3.38
CA PRO A 155 17.35 -4.37 -4.46
C PRO A 155 17.48 -2.89 -4.07
N ASN A 156 16.54 -2.35 -3.31
CA ASN A 156 16.52 -0.91 -3.03
C ASN A 156 15.66 -0.51 -1.81
N PRO A 157 15.83 -1.13 -0.64
CA PRO A 157 15.04 -0.79 0.53
C PRO A 157 15.50 0.53 1.16
N THR A 158 14.54 1.23 1.76
CA THR A 158 14.79 2.37 2.63
C THR A 158 13.77 2.44 3.76
N SER A 159 13.93 3.42 4.67
CA SER A 159 13.00 3.72 5.76
C SER A 159 12.79 5.22 5.88
N LEU A 160 11.76 5.64 6.61
CA LEU A 160 11.52 7.04 6.90
C LEU A 160 12.74 7.65 7.60
N SER A 161 13.29 6.95 8.59
CA SER A 161 14.46 7.41 9.36
C SER A 161 15.71 7.60 8.49
N ARG A 162 15.98 6.70 7.53
CA ARG A 162 17.12 6.86 6.60
C ARG A 162 16.97 8.08 5.71
N GLU A 163 15.76 8.37 5.26
CA GLU A 163 15.48 9.50 4.36
C GLU A 163 15.42 10.83 5.08
N ALA A 164 14.92 10.86 6.32
CA ALA A 164 14.78 12.07 7.12
C ALA A 164 16.00 12.39 7.99
N GLY A 165 16.86 11.41 8.28
CA GLY A 165 18.03 11.58 9.17
C GLY A 165 17.70 11.56 10.66
N HIS A 166 16.48 11.19 11.06
CA HIS A 166 16.05 11.06 12.47
C HIS A 166 15.00 9.96 12.61
N THR A 167 14.78 9.51 13.85
CA THR A 167 13.78 8.49 14.16
C THR A 167 12.39 9.07 14.32
N PHE A 168 11.37 8.22 14.11
CA PHE A 168 9.96 8.55 14.24
C PHE A 168 9.29 7.72 15.33
N ASP A 169 8.29 8.29 16.00
CA ASP A 169 7.39 7.53 16.86
C ASP A 169 6.45 6.68 16.00
N ARG A 170 6.57 5.35 16.14
CA ARG A 170 5.76 4.40 15.35
C ARG A 170 4.27 4.51 15.64
N ALA A 171 3.88 4.85 16.87
CA ALA A 171 2.47 5.05 17.21
C ALA A 171 1.89 6.26 16.47
N GLU A 172 2.61 7.37 16.44
CA GLU A 172 2.18 8.58 15.72
C GLU A 172 2.07 8.33 14.21
N ILE A 173 3.03 7.63 13.62
CA ILE A 173 2.97 7.25 12.19
C ILE A 173 1.75 6.37 11.91
N PHE A 174 1.46 5.38 12.77
CA PHE A 174 0.29 4.53 12.61
C PHE A 174 -1.02 5.32 12.76
N ILE A 175 -1.13 6.18 13.76
CA ILE A 175 -2.33 6.99 14.01
C ILE A 175 -2.62 7.90 12.80
N ARG A 176 -1.61 8.58 12.27
CA ARG A 176 -1.74 9.41 11.05
C ARG A 176 -2.19 8.57 9.85
N PHE A 177 -1.57 7.39 9.66
CA PHE A 177 -1.98 6.49 8.60
C PHE A 177 -3.46 6.10 8.72
N TYR A 178 -3.90 5.71 9.90
CA TYR A 178 -5.30 5.30 10.12
C TYR A 178 -6.27 6.45 9.83
N GLN A 179 -5.94 7.67 10.24
CA GLN A 179 -6.74 8.87 9.96
C GLN A 179 -6.80 9.17 8.45
N HIS A 180 -5.67 9.08 7.74
CA HIS A 180 -5.64 9.22 6.28
C HIS A 180 -6.43 8.12 5.60
N LEU A 181 -6.31 6.86 6.04
CA LEU A 181 -7.08 5.75 5.49
C LEU A 181 -8.58 5.98 5.66
N ALA A 182 -9.03 6.36 6.86
CA ALA A 182 -10.43 6.65 7.13
C ALA A 182 -10.98 7.78 6.24
N ASN A 183 -10.19 8.85 6.05
CA ASN A 183 -10.57 9.97 5.16
C ASN A 183 -10.64 9.52 3.69
N ARG A 184 -9.62 8.80 3.19
CA ARG A 184 -9.58 8.32 1.80
C ARG A 184 -10.68 7.29 1.53
N TYR A 185 -10.97 6.42 2.49
CA TYR A 185 -12.04 5.42 2.37
C TYR A 185 -13.43 6.06 2.34
N ARG A 186 -13.66 7.10 3.15
CA ARG A 186 -14.89 7.89 3.10
C ARG A 186 -15.05 8.58 1.73
N MET A 187 -13.99 9.22 1.21
CA MET A 187 -14.00 9.81 -0.13
C MET A 187 -14.36 8.78 -1.20
N LEU A 188 -13.76 7.57 -1.13
CA LEU A 188 -14.08 6.48 -2.04
C LEU A 188 -15.57 6.13 -1.99
N ALA A 189 -16.13 5.97 -0.79
CA ALA A 189 -17.55 5.64 -0.63
C ALA A 189 -18.48 6.74 -1.18
N GLU A 190 -18.15 8.00 -0.92
CA GLU A 190 -18.90 9.16 -1.45
C GLU A 190 -18.85 9.24 -2.98
N GLU A 191 -17.68 8.95 -3.58
CA GLU A 191 -17.53 8.92 -5.04
C GLU A 191 -18.33 7.78 -5.69
N GLU A 192 -18.33 6.58 -5.10
CA GLU A 192 -19.11 5.43 -5.62
C GLU A 192 -20.61 5.67 -5.53
N ILE A 193 -21.09 6.27 -4.45
CA ILE A 193 -22.53 6.55 -4.26
C ILE A 193 -23.01 7.69 -5.17
N SER A 194 -22.16 8.69 -5.41
CA SER A 194 -22.56 9.89 -6.17
C SER A 194 -22.45 9.75 -7.69
N ASP A 195 -21.92 8.64 -8.18
CA ASP A 195 -21.68 8.35 -9.62
C ASP A 195 -21.00 9.53 -10.36
N LYS A 196 -20.06 10.19 -9.70
CA LYS A 196 -19.34 11.34 -10.27
C LYS A 196 -18.39 10.88 -11.38
N ASN A 197 -18.44 11.57 -12.52
CA ASN A 197 -17.58 11.31 -13.67
C ASN A 197 -16.08 11.57 -13.39
N ALA A 198 -15.72 12.34 -12.36
CA ALA A 198 -14.34 12.64 -11.99
C ALA A 198 -14.06 12.14 -10.58
N SER A 199 -13.08 11.25 -10.45
CA SER A 199 -12.63 10.70 -9.17
C SER A 199 -11.41 11.45 -8.67
N GLN A 200 -11.50 12.00 -7.46
CA GLN A 200 -10.37 12.62 -6.78
C GLN A 200 -9.33 11.57 -6.38
N ILE A 201 -9.78 10.37 -5.98
CA ILE A 201 -8.89 9.23 -5.68
C ILE A 201 -8.03 8.89 -6.91
N ASP A 202 -8.63 8.84 -8.09
CA ASP A 202 -7.89 8.51 -9.32
C ASP A 202 -6.91 9.63 -9.70
N THR A 203 -7.34 10.88 -9.57
CA THR A 203 -6.50 12.05 -9.85
C THR A 203 -5.29 12.12 -8.90
N ASP A 204 -5.52 11.97 -7.59
CA ASP A 204 -4.47 12.01 -6.58
C ASP A 204 -3.47 10.86 -6.75
N TYR A 205 -3.99 9.66 -7.12
CA TYR A 205 -3.13 8.50 -7.37
C TYR A 205 -2.22 8.74 -8.57
N LEU A 206 -2.75 9.24 -9.69
CA LEU A 206 -1.97 9.54 -10.89
C LEU A 206 -0.92 10.61 -10.61
N ASN A 207 -1.27 11.68 -9.87
CA ASN A 207 -0.33 12.74 -9.51
C ASN A 207 0.85 12.26 -8.66
N ARG A 208 0.73 11.10 -8.00
CA ARG A 208 1.80 10.48 -7.20
C ARG A 208 2.41 9.24 -7.86
N LEU A 209 1.98 8.89 -9.08
CA LEU A 209 2.46 7.70 -9.74
C LEU A 209 3.93 7.84 -10.11
N TYR A 210 4.73 6.88 -9.65
CA TYR A 210 6.17 6.83 -9.91
C TYR A 210 6.45 6.74 -11.41
N ARG A 211 7.25 7.66 -11.94
CA ARG A 211 7.64 7.77 -13.36
C ARG A 211 6.47 8.03 -14.33
N LEU A 212 5.37 8.62 -13.86
CA LEU A 212 4.29 9.03 -14.75
C LEU A 212 4.79 10.09 -15.76
N ASN A 213 4.47 9.90 -17.03
CA ASN A 213 4.87 10.79 -18.13
C ASN A 213 6.40 10.93 -18.34
N GLU A 214 7.19 10.03 -17.77
CA GLU A 214 8.63 9.99 -17.95
C GLU A 214 9.01 8.78 -18.83
N GLU A 215 9.97 8.96 -19.76
CA GLU A 215 10.49 7.87 -20.57
C GLU A 215 11.53 7.06 -19.81
N HIS A 216 11.30 5.75 -19.67
CA HIS A 216 12.17 4.81 -18.96
C HIS A 216 12.28 3.47 -19.66
N THR A 217 13.30 2.69 -19.28
CA THR A 217 13.44 1.30 -19.69
C THR A 217 12.65 0.39 -18.76
N PHE A 218 11.96 -0.57 -19.36
CA PHE A 218 11.20 -1.63 -18.71
C PHE A 218 11.59 -2.99 -19.28
N ILE A 219 11.23 -4.06 -18.57
CA ILE A 219 11.33 -5.44 -19.05
C ILE A 219 9.90 -5.98 -19.19
N ASP A 220 9.59 -6.52 -20.37
CA ASP A 220 8.33 -7.27 -20.56
C ASP A 220 8.45 -8.60 -19.81
N GLY A 221 7.69 -8.76 -18.72
CA GLY A 221 7.75 -9.93 -17.84
C GLY A 221 7.30 -11.25 -18.51
N ARG A 222 6.68 -11.18 -19.70
CA ARG A 222 6.28 -12.37 -20.48
C ARG A 222 7.38 -12.84 -21.41
N THR A 223 8.18 -11.93 -21.97
CA THR A 223 9.20 -12.25 -22.97
C THR A 223 10.63 -12.10 -22.43
N GLY A 224 10.82 -11.31 -21.35
CA GLY A 224 12.13 -10.92 -20.85
C GLY A 224 12.81 -9.82 -21.67
N GLU A 225 12.16 -9.27 -22.70
CA GLU A 225 12.72 -8.25 -23.57
C GLU A 225 12.70 -6.87 -22.91
N HIS A 226 13.78 -6.13 -23.08
CA HIS A 226 13.87 -4.73 -22.69
C HIS A 226 13.17 -3.84 -23.72
N PHE A 227 12.38 -2.89 -23.25
CA PHE A 227 11.78 -1.86 -24.09
C PHE A 227 11.79 -0.50 -23.39
N THR A 228 11.77 0.57 -24.19
CA THR A 228 11.63 1.94 -23.68
C THR A 228 10.19 2.40 -23.86
N GLY A 229 9.64 3.02 -22.84
CA GLY A 229 8.25 3.51 -22.84
C GLY A 229 7.98 4.56 -21.79
N THR A 230 6.80 5.14 -21.88
CA THR A 230 6.30 6.16 -20.96
C THR A 230 5.00 5.68 -20.34
N ILE A 231 4.93 5.63 -19.01
CA ILE A 231 3.67 5.36 -18.31
C ILE A 231 2.71 6.52 -18.55
N THR A 232 1.54 6.22 -19.12
CA THR A 232 0.51 7.22 -19.45
C THR A 232 -0.65 7.21 -18.48
N GLY A 233 -0.87 6.11 -17.75
CA GLY A 233 -1.95 6.02 -16.79
C GLY A 233 -2.21 4.62 -16.25
N ILE A 234 -3.35 4.52 -15.57
CA ILE A 234 -3.90 3.27 -15.02
C ILE A 234 -5.34 3.14 -15.50
N LEU A 235 -5.67 2.02 -16.11
CA LEU A 235 -7.03 1.72 -16.52
C LEU A 235 -7.96 1.46 -15.33
N PRO A 236 -9.28 1.54 -15.46
CA PRO A 236 -10.24 1.34 -14.36
C PRO A 236 -10.05 0.01 -13.61
N GLY A 237 -9.68 -1.07 -14.31
CA GLY A 237 -9.39 -2.39 -13.73
C GLY A 237 -8.08 -2.47 -12.96
N GLY A 238 -7.23 -1.46 -13.04
CA GLY A 238 -5.94 -1.40 -12.35
C GLY A 238 -4.74 -1.69 -13.23
N ASP A 239 -4.93 -1.97 -14.51
CA ASP A 239 -3.85 -2.27 -15.46
C ASP A 239 -3.03 -1.03 -15.78
N LEU A 240 -1.71 -1.19 -15.89
CA LEU A 240 -0.79 -0.12 -16.24
C LEU A 240 -0.80 0.13 -17.75
N GLU A 241 -1.00 1.38 -18.16
CA GLU A 241 -0.90 1.79 -19.55
C GLU A 241 0.47 2.42 -19.84
N VAL A 242 1.15 1.93 -20.88
CA VAL A 242 2.48 2.40 -21.28
C VAL A 242 2.50 2.68 -22.78
N ARG A 243 2.96 3.86 -23.17
CA ARG A 243 3.26 4.22 -24.56
C ARG A 243 4.66 3.75 -24.92
N ILE A 244 4.77 2.85 -25.89
CA ILE A 244 6.04 2.30 -26.35
C ILE A 244 6.79 3.33 -27.22
N ALA A 245 8.03 3.66 -26.87
CA ALA A 245 8.76 4.77 -27.50
C ALA A 245 8.98 4.61 -29.02
N ASN A 246 9.39 3.44 -29.47
CA ASN A 246 9.74 3.20 -30.89
C ASN A 246 8.53 3.09 -31.83
N THR A 247 7.34 2.78 -31.31
CA THR A 247 6.11 2.59 -32.12
C THR A 247 5.05 3.65 -31.85
N GLY A 248 5.11 4.34 -30.70
CA GLY A 248 4.05 5.22 -30.20
C GLY A 248 2.77 4.47 -29.75
N GLN A 249 2.76 3.14 -29.85
CA GLN A 249 1.61 2.31 -29.51
C GLN A 249 1.38 2.26 -28.02
N LEU A 250 0.12 2.35 -27.58
CA LEU A 250 -0.28 2.08 -26.20
C LEU A 250 -0.35 0.56 -25.96
N ARG A 251 0.28 0.10 -24.91
CA ARG A 251 0.20 -1.28 -24.41
C ARG A 251 -0.28 -1.27 -22.97
N THR A 252 -1.08 -2.28 -22.64
CA THR A 252 -1.60 -2.50 -21.29
C THR A 252 -0.89 -3.68 -20.66
N PHE A 253 -0.50 -3.52 -19.39
CA PHE A 253 0.21 -4.53 -18.63
C PHE A 253 -0.56 -4.88 -17.35
N LEU A 254 -0.77 -6.17 -17.14
CA LEU A 254 -1.24 -6.73 -15.89
C LEU A 254 -0.11 -6.81 -14.86
N PHE A 255 -0.45 -7.08 -13.60
CA PHE A 255 0.53 -7.26 -12.54
C PHE A 255 1.56 -8.34 -12.90
N LYS A 256 2.87 -8.02 -12.79
CA LYS A 256 4.04 -8.84 -13.18
C LYS A 256 4.26 -9.01 -14.69
N GLU A 257 3.50 -8.38 -15.54
CA GLU A 257 3.80 -8.38 -16.98
C GLU A 257 4.81 -7.30 -17.40
N ILE A 258 5.18 -6.43 -16.44
CA ILE A 258 6.19 -5.40 -16.64
C ILE A 258 7.07 -5.28 -15.41
N GLU A 259 8.37 -5.11 -15.60
CA GLU A 259 9.33 -4.84 -14.55
C GLU A 259 10.02 -3.50 -14.79
N TYR A 260 10.24 -2.75 -13.72
CA TYR A 260 10.95 -1.47 -13.76
C TYR A 260 12.45 -1.71 -13.68
N VAL A 261 13.23 -1.16 -14.60
CA VAL A 261 14.68 -1.07 -14.48
C VAL A 261 14.99 0.16 -13.62
N ILE A 262 15.53 -0.08 -12.40
CA ILE A 262 15.78 0.97 -11.40
C ILE A 262 17.28 1.08 -11.14
#